data_a8fa80558eb3d21d0d7aebd8327d43d6
#
_entry.id   a8fa80558eb3d21d0d7aebd8327d43d6
#
_cell.length_a   1.000
_cell.length_b   1.000
_cell.length_c   1.000
_cell.angle_alpha   90.00
_cell.angle_beta   90.00
_cell.angle_gamma   90.00
#
_symmetry.space_group_name_H-M   'P 1'
#
loop_
_entity.id
_entity.type
_entity.pdbx_description
1 polymer ?
#
loop_
_entity_poly.entity_id
_entity_poly.type
_entity_poly.pdbx_seq_one_letter_code
_entity_poly.pdbx_strand_id
1 'polypeptide(L)'
;LSALKTRVFKADNGEIEIPADPKRVVATGYAVPALIEADAALVGISTWKRGLDLMTDKDLARYEKVPKVAGETAAETNYEAIAKARPDLIVIGVPTPVLADIDVKRLESVAPVVAIGPTQPDAWRTLSRRQSDAAGRLDHFEEAKEAYEKRAGELRKKYAKVLDGRRFGHVGAYSEAGKGSFQREFSRSWGTNIAEDIGVTYYGEVKKKTGGSGDVSENPSIEQLPESLGDADVVTYTVQPDGEPAAAVQYVLDSPLWKELPAVRDGLTVPLRYTEAATYPSALRTLDALDKALQPLLDR
;
A
#
# COMPACT_ATOMS: atom_id res chain seq x y z
N LEU A 1 5.25 40.02 -17.10
CA LEU A 1 5.46 38.89 -16.13
C LEU A 1 4.09 38.32 -15.79
N SER A 2 3.68 37.21 -16.40
CA SER A 2 2.46 36.52 -15.99
C SER A 2 2.65 35.98 -14.58
N ALA A 3 1.75 36.32 -13.66
CA ALA A 3 1.74 35.77 -12.32
C ALA A 3 1.56 34.23 -12.41
N LEU A 4 2.33 33.46 -11.63
CA LEU A 4 2.18 32.02 -11.52
C LEU A 4 0.76 31.73 -11.00
N LYS A 5 0.06 30.82 -11.68
CA LYS A 5 -1.25 30.37 -11.20
C LYS A 5 -1.07 29.50 -9.97
N THR A 6 -1.85 29.80 -8.94
CA THR A 6 -1.94 29.01 -7.72
C THR A 6 -3.36 28.53 -7.51
N ARG A 7 -3.51 27.57 -6.62
CA ARG A 7 -4.80 27.07 -6.17
C ARG A 7 -4.72 26.68 -4.69
N VAL A 8 -5.85 26.59 -4.03
CA VAL A 8 -5.93 26.11 -2.66
C VAL A 8 -6.14 24.60 -2.67
N PHE A 9 -5.29 23.90 -1.96
CA PHE A 9 -5.36 22.45 -1.82
C PHE A 9 -5.70 22.07 -0.37
N LYS A 10 -6.67 21.18 -0.18
CA LYS A 10 -7.05 20.67 1.14
C LYS A 10 -6.14 19.47 1.50
N ALA A 11 -5.15 19.75 2.33
CA ALA A 11 -4.21 18.76 2.83
C ALA A 11 -4.55 18.37 4.28
N ASP A 12 -3.83 17.37 4.80
CA ASP A 12 -3.99 16.96 6.21
C ASP A 12 -3.55 18.06 7.18
N ASN A 13 -2.65 18.93 6.74
CA ASN A 13 -2.15 20.06 7.52
C ASN A 13 -2.91 21.36 7.26
N GLY A 14 -4.05 21.31 6.57
CA GLY A 14 -4.93 22.48 6.36
C GLY A 14 -5.11 22.82 4.89
N GLU A 15 -5.66 24.01 4.65
CA GLU A 15 -5.81 24.56 3.29
C GLU A 15 -4.54 25.30 2.91
N ILE A 16 -3.86 24.82 1.88
CA ILE A 16 -2.54 25.33 1.48
C ILE A 16 -2.62 25.86 0.06
N GLU A 17 -2.12 27.06 -0.15
CA GLU A 17 -1.96 27.63 -1.50
C GLU A 17 -0.74 27.02 -2.16
N ILE A 18 -0.94 26.37 -3.31
CA ILE A 18 0.11 25.64 -4.03
C ILE A 18 0.13 26.07 -5.51
N PRO A 19 1.25 25.86 -6.22
CA PRO A 19 1.28 26.06 -7.67
C PRO A 19 0.23 25.17 -8.36
N ALA A 20 -0.50 25.72 -9.32
CA ALA A 20 -1.44 24.93 -10.13
C ALA A 20 -0.72 23.89 -11.00
N ASP A 21 0.50 24.19 -11.42
CA ASP A 21 1.35 23.30 -12.22
C ASP A 21 2.77 23.27 -11.62
N PRO A 22 3.00 22.47 -10.59
CA PRO A 22 4.30 22.38 -9.93
C PRO A 22 5.40 21.92 -10.89
N LYS A 23 6.53 22.58 -10.84
CA LYS A 23 7.69 22.31 -11.72
C LYS A 23 8.86 21.67 -10.99
N ARG A 24 8.90 21.77 -9.65
CA ARG A 24 10.00 21.30 -8.82
C ARG A 24 9.44 20.73 -7.53
N VAL A 25 9.14 19.43 -7.56
CA VAL A 25 8.45 18.76 -6.44
C VAL A 25 9.42 17.95 -5.62
N VAL A 26 9.33 18.07 -4.30
CA VAL A 26 9.95 17.16 -3.33
C VAL A 26 8.86 16.26 -2.77
N ALA A 27 9.10 14.96 -2.73
CA ALA A 27 8.16 13.98 -2.19
C ALA A 27 8.83 13.12 -1.12
N THR A 28 8.11 12.85 -0.02
CA THR A 28 8.59 11.96 1.04
C THR A 28 7.55 10.90 1.40
N GLY A 29 8.01 9.81 2.00
CA GLY A 29 7.12 8.75 2.48
C GLY A 29 6.28 8.12 1.37
N TYR A 30 5.01 7.89 1.64
CA TYR A 30 4.08 7.27 0.70
C TYR A 30 3.86 8.08 -0.60
N ALA A 31 4.25 9.36 -0.61
CA ALA A 31 4.18 10.16 -1.83
C ALA A 31 5.25 9.79 -2.87
N VAL A 32 6.31 9.11 -2.46
CA VAL A 32 7.42 8.76 -3.37
C VAL A 32 6.97 7.84 -4.51
N PRO A 33 6.43 6.65 -4.26
CA PRO A 33 6.00 5.79 -5.36
C PRO A 33 4.88 6.43 -6.21
N ALA A 34 3.91 7.05 -5.56
CA ALA A 34 2.80 7.70 -6.27
C ALA A 34 3.28 8.76 -7.26
N LEU A 35 4.22 9.60 -6.87
CA LEU A 35 4.69 10.71 -7.71
C LEU A 35 5.73 10.30 -8.74
N ILE A 36 6.49 9.23 -8.50
CA ILE A 36 7.32 8.62 -9.53
C ILE A 36 6.43 8.07 -10.65
N GLU A 37 5.42 7.30 -10.29
CA GLU A 37 4.51 6.65 -11.24
C GLU A 37 3.64 7.66 -12.00
N ALA A 38 3.27 8.76 -11.35
CA ALA A 38 2.50 9.83 -11.98
C ALA A 38 3.35 10.77 -12.85
N ASP A 39 4.64 10.50 -12.96
CA ASP A 39 5.58 11.33 -13.72
C ASP A 39 5.63 12.79 -13.25
N ALA A 40 5.58 13.01 -11.94
CA ALA A 40 5.69 14.35 -11.36
C ALA A 40 7.10 14.94 -11.59
N ALA A 41 7.21 16.27 -11.56
CA ALA A 41 8.47 16.98 -11.76
C ALA A 41 9.35 16.92 -10.51
N LEU A 42 9.85 15.72 -10.17
CA LEU A 42 10.58 15.47 -8.95
C LEU A 42 12.02 15.98 -9.00
N VAL A 43 12.41 16.73 -7.97
CA VAL A 43 13.78 17.23 -7.76
C VAL A 43 14.44 16.67 -6.51
N GLY A 44 13.69 15.97 -5.67
CA GLY A 44 14.18 15.31 -4.47
C GLY A 44 13.12 14.38 -3.91
N ILE A 45 13.56 13.26 -3.35
CA ILE A 45 12.67 12.28 -2.72
C ILE A 45 13.30 11.73 -1.45
N SER A 46 12.49 11.18 -0.56
CA SER A 46 12.99 10.30 0.48
C SER A 46 13.33 8.93 -0.09
N THR A 47 14.10 8.13 0.63
CA THR A 47 14.23 6.72 0.29
C THR A 47 12.89 6.02 0.52
N TRP A 48 12.63 4.95 -0.25
CA TRP A 48 11.43 4.13 -0.14
C TRP A 48 11.77 2.68 -0.48
N LYS A 49 12.60 2.08 0.36
CA LYS A 49 13.16 0.74 0.12
C LYS A 49 12.10 -0.35 0.04
N ARG A 50 11.06 -0.23 0.86
CA ARG A 50 9.98 -1.23 0.92
C ARG A 50 9.08 -1.28 -0.32
N GLY A 51 9.18 -0.31 -1.22
CA GLY A 51 8.39 -0.27 -2.44
C GLY A 51 9.16 -0.60 -3.71
N LEU A 52 10.46 -0.84 -3.63
CA LEU A 52 11.31 -1.03 -4.82
C LEU A 52 10.92 -2.25 -5.65
N ASP A 53 10.53 -3.35 -4.99
CA ASP A 53 10.13 -4.59 -5.67
C ASP A 53 8.81 -4.46 -6.44
N LEU A 54 8.03 -3.42 -6.15
CA LEU A 54 6.76 -3.14 -6.82
C LEU A 54 6.91 -2.18 -8.00
N MET A 55 8.08 -1.56 -8.15
CA MET A 55 8.33 -0.61 -9.23
C MET A 55 8.66 -1.33 -10.54
N THR A 56 8.22 -0.73 -11.66
CA THR A 56 8.69 -1.13 -12.99
C THR A 56 10.17 -0.75 -13.15
N ASP A 57 10.86 -1.35 -14.10
CA ASP A 57 12.27 -1.02 -14.38
C ASP A 57 12.45 0.47 -14.67
N LYS A 58 11.51 1.08 -15.40
CA LYS A 58 11.50 2.51 -15.71
C LYS A 58 11.40 3.36 -14.43
N ASP A 59 10.45 3.02 -13.55
CA ASP A 59 10.22 3.76 -12.31
C ASP A 59 11.36 3.57 -11.33
N LEU A 60 11.93 2.36 -11.26
CA LEU A 60 13.11 2.09 -10.44
C LEU A 60 14.31 2.91 -10.89
N ALA A 61 14.56 2.99 -12.22
CA ALA A 61 15.63 3.81 -12.77
C ALA A 61 15.46 5.28 -12.41
N ARG A 62 14.22 5.78 -12.45
CA ARG A 62 13.90 7.14 -12.04
C ARG A 62 14.13 7.36 -10.55
N TYR A 63 13.67 6.42 -9.73
CA TYR A 63 13.91 6.46 -8.28
C TYR A 63 15.40 6.60 -7.97
N GLU A 64 16.23 5.83 -8.64
CA GLU A 64 17.69 5.87 -8.43
C GLU A 64 18.32 7.19 -8.83
N LYS A 65 17.80 7.85 -9.88
CA LYS A 65 18.34 9.11 -10.38
C LYS A 65 17.97 10.33 -9.57
N VAL A 66 16.77 10.35 -8.98
CA VAL A 66 16.31 11.51 -8.20
C VAL A 66 17.13 11.63 -6.92
N PRO A 67 17.66 12.82 -6.60
CA PRO A 67 18.43 13.02 -5.36
C PRO A 67 17.64 12.65 -4.11
N LYS A 68 18.30 11.99 -3.17
CA LYS A 68 17.70 11.62 -1.88
C LYS A 68 17.86 12.76 -0.89
N VAL A 69 16.74 13.31 -0.44
CA VAL A 69 16.68 14.46 0.49
C VAL A 69 16.14 14.07 1.87
N ALA A 70 15.87 12.80 2.08
CA ALA A 70 15.44 12.24 3.36
C ALA A 70 15.66 10.72 3.34
N GLY A 71 15.70 10.09 4.53
CA GLY A 71 15.74 8.64 4.67
C GLY A 71 14.33 8.02 4.76
N GLU A 72 14.27 6.79 5.26
CA GLU A 72 13.02 6.03 5.37
C GLU A 72 12.04 6.61 6.40
N THR A 73 12.56 7.22 7.46
CA THR A 73 11.74 7.77 8.54
C THR A 73 11.66 9.28 8.47
N ALA A 74 10.60 9.85 9.04
CA ALA A 74 10.40 11.30 9.11
C ALA A 74 11.54 12.02 9.83
N ALA A 75 12.13 11.39 10.85
CA ALA A 75 13.26 11.95 11.58
C ALA A 75 14.52 12.12 10.72
N GLU A 76 14.61 11.40 9.61
CA GLU A 76 15.74 11.46 8.68
C GLU A 76 15.54 12.52 7.57
N THR A 77 14.60 13.44 7.76
CA THR A 77 14.38 14.56 6.82
C THR A 77 15.61 15.48 6.81
N ASN A 78 16.16 15.71 5.62
CA ASN A 78 17.34 16.59 5.46
C ASN A 78 16.88 17.96 4.94
N TYR A 79 16.67 18.90 5.85
CA TYR A 79 16.15 20.23 5.55
C TYR A 79 17.06 21.04 4.62
N GLU A 80 18.38 20.91 4.77
CA GLU A 80 19.34 21.61 3.91
C GLU A 80 19.31 21.07 2.48
N ALA A 81 19.24 19.76 2.32
CA ALA A 81 19.15 19.13 1.00
C ALA A 81 17.85 19.54 0.29
N ILE A 82 16.73 19.61 1.01
CA ILE A 82 15.45 20.06 0.47
C ILE A 82 15.56 21.52 0.02
N ALA A 83 16.13 22.39 0.85
CA ALA A 83 16.33 23.81 0.48
C ALA A 83 17.22 23.96 -0.76
N LYS A 84 18.28 23.17 -0.87
CA LYS A 84 19.17 23.17 -2.05
C LYS A 84 18.47 22.71 -3.33
N ALA A 85 17.50 21.82 -3.22
CA ALA A 85 16.71 21.34 -4.34
C ALA A 85 15.80 22.42 -4.92
N ARG A 86 15.56 23.51 -4.21
CA ARG A 86 14.70 24.64 -4.62
C ARG A 86 13.34 24.18 -5.12
N PRO A 87 12.58 23.46 -4.31
CA PRO A 87 11.25 23.01 -4.71
C PRO A 87 10.26 24.19 -4.78
N ASP A 88 9.21 24.01 -5.58
CA ASP A 88 8.03 24.88 -5.54
C ASP A 88 6.85 24.20 -4.85
N LEU A 89 7.00 22.92 -4.51
CA LEU A 89 6.02 22.16 -3.74
C LEU A 89 6.73 21.02 -2.98
N ILE A 90 6.34 20.83 -1.72
CA ILE A 90 6.81 19.71 -0.90
C ILE A 90 5.58 18.87 -0.51
N VAL A 91 5.59 17.59 -0.88
CA VAL A 91 4.51 16.63 -0.55
C VAL A 91 5.04 15.63 0.46
N ILE A 92 4.45 15.64 1.66
CA ILE A 92 4.82 14.74 2.76
C ILE A 92 3.78 13.64 2.89
N GLY A 93 4.18 12.39 2.63
CA GLY A 93 3.28 11.23 2.68
C GLY A 93 3.45 10.40 3.94
N VAL A 94 3.26 10.97 5.11
CA VAL A 94 3.33 10.27 6.40
C VAL A 94 2.00 10.34 7.14
N PRO A 95 1.71 9.37 8.03
CA PRO A 95 0.53 9.45 8.89
C PRO A 95 0.51 10.76 9.70
N THR A 96 -0.68 11.32 9.92
CA THR A 96 -0.81 12.60 10.63
C THR A 96 -0.04 12.67 11.95
N PRO A 97 -0.05 11.64 12.84
CA PRO A 97 0.73 11.68 14.06
C PRO A 97 2.25 11.82 13.85
N VAL A 98 2.77 11.31 12.73
CA VAL A 98 4.20 11.34 12.40
C VAL A 98 4.65 12.74 11.98
N LEU A 99 3.72 13.64 11.63
CA LEU A 99 4.05 15.03 11.33
C LEU A 99 4.73 15.74 12.51
N ALA A 100 4.50 15.28 13.73
CA ALA A 100 5.17 15.81 14.91
C ALA A 100 6.70 15.63 14.87
N ASP A 101 7.20 14.68 14.09
CA ASP A 101 8.64 14.41 13.92
C ASP A 101 9.27 15.27 12.82
N ILE A 102 8.48 16.13 12.15
CA ILE A 102 8.93 16.99 11.06
C ILE A 102 8.73 18.45 11.46
N ASP A 103 9.75 19.27 11.27
CA ASP A 103 9.63 20.71 11.40
C ASP A 103 8.98 21.29 10.13
N VAL A 104 7.66 21.22 10.09
CA VAL A 104 6.86 21.67 8.93
C VAL A 104 7.06 23.16 8.67
N LYS A 105 7.14 23.98 9.72
CA LYS A 105 7.36 25.44 9.57
C LYS A 105 8.69 25.74 8.88
N ARG A 106 9.74 24.98 9.20
CA ARG A 106 11.02 25.12 8.54
C ARG A 106 10.93 24.82 7.05
N LEU A 107 10.18 23.76 6.68
CA LEU A 107 9.95 23.42 5.29
C LEU A 107 9.09 24.47 4.57
N GLU A 108 8.10 25.04 5.26
CA GLU A 108 7.25 26.10 4.72
C GLU A 108 8.04 27.37 4.36
N SER A 109 9.18 27.60 5.02
CA SER A 109 10.06 28.72 4.66
C SER A 109 10.76 28.50 3.30
N VAL A 110 10.75 27.27 2.79
CA VAL A 110 11.36 26.89 1.51
C VAL A 110 10.33 26.89 0.39
N ALA A 111 9.19 26.24 0.61
CA ALA A 111 8.11 26.11 -0.38
C ALA A 111 6.81 25.70 0.32
N PRO A 112 5.65 25.81 -0.36
CA PRO A 112 4.40 25.26 0.16
C PRO A 112 4.54 23.77 0.51
N VAL A 113 3.98 23.39 1.66
CA VAL A 113 4.02 22.01 2.18
C VAL A 113 2.60 21.48 2.26
N VAL A 114 2.34 20.35 1.60
CA VAL A 114 1.11 19.60 1.73
C VAL A 114 1.40 18.24 2.35
N ALA A 115 0.76 17.96 3.48
CA ALA A 115 0.80 16.65 4.11
C ALA A 115 -0.38 15.83 3.60
N ILE A 116 -0.09 14.68 2.98
CA ILE A 116 -1.08 13.77 2.42
C ILE A 116 -0.63 12.37 2.78
N GLY A 117 -1.05 11.89 3.94
CA GLY A 117 -0.56 10.66 4.52
C GLY A 117 -1.58 9.53 4.59
N PRO A 118 -1.11 8.31 4.82
CA PRO A 118 -1.98 7.13 4.88
C PRO A 118 -2.93 7.18 6.08
N THR A 119 -4.09 6.58 5.88
CA THR A 119 -5.10 6.33 6.91
C THR A 119 -5.29 4.83 7.08
N GLN A 120 -6.29 4.24 6.46
CA GLN A 120 -6.47 2.79 6.42
C GLN A 120 -5.78 2.17 5.20
N PRO A 121 -5.44 0.87 5.23
CA PRO A 121 -4.70 0.23 4.16
C PRO A 121 -5.34 0.37 2.77
N ASP A 122 -6.65 0.19 2.65
CA ASP A 122 -7.35 0.27 1.35
C ASP A 122 -7.48 1.70 0.83
N ALA A 123 -7.26 2.71 1.68
CA ALA A 123 -7.34 4.12 1.32
C ALA A 123 -6.17 4.59 0.45
N TRP A 124 -5.23 3.72 0.08
CA TRP A 124 -4.17 4.06 -0.86
C TRP A 124 -4.71 4.60 -2.19
N ARG A 125 -5.93 4.24 -2.55
CA ARG A 125 -6.60 4.68 -3.77
C ARG A 125 -6.86 6.20 -3.75
N THR A 126 -7.47 6.68 -2.69
CA THR A 126 -7.69 8.13 -2.49
C THR A 126 -6.41 8.86 -2.13
N LEU A 127 -5.53 8.23 -1.37
CA LEU A 127 -4.22 8.77 -1.00
C LEU A 127 -3.39 9.10 -2.24
N SER A 128 -3.18 8.12 -3.12
CA SER A 128 -2.39 8.32 -4.34
C SER A 128 -3.04 9.31 -5.31
N ARG A 129 -4.38 9.36 -5.35
CA ARG A 129 -5.11 10.35 -6.13
C ARG A 129 -4.83 11.76 -5.62
N ARG A 130 -4.95 11.99 -4.33
CA ARG A 130 -4.71 13.30 -3.71
C ARG A 130 -3.26 13.76 -3.91
N GLN A 131 -2.30 12.85 -3.77
CA GLN A 131 -0.88 13.15 -3.99
C GLN A 131 -0.61 13.52 -5.45
N SER A 132 -1.15 12.76 -6.38
CA SER A 132 -1.01 13.03 -7.83
C SER A 132 -1.68 14.35 -8.21
N ASP A 133 -2.85 14.64 -7.65
CA ASP A 133 -3.57 15.89 -7.85
C ASP A 133 -2.73 17.08 -7.37
N ALA A 134 -2.19 17.03 -6.17
CA ALA A 134 -1.35 18.09 -5.62
C ALA A 134 -0.15 18.40 -6.53
N ALA A 135 0.43 17.37 -7.14
CA ALA A 135 1.57 17.49 -8.05
C ALA A 135 1.19 17.87 -9.49
N GLY A 136 -0.10 18.10 -9.77
CA GLY A 136 -0.57 18.46 -11.11
C GLY A 136 -0.55 17.29 -12.10
N ARG A 137 -0.70 16.05 -11.61
CA ARG A 137 -0.58 14.82 -12.42
C ARG A 137 -1.82 13.93 -12.36
N LEU A 138 -2.97 14.54 -12.19
CA LEU A 138 -4.22 13.79 -12.07
C LEU A 138 -4.53 12.95 -13.32
N ASP A 139 -4.17 13.43 -14.50
CA ASP A 139 -4.40 12.70 -15.76
C ASP A 139 -3.63 11.37 -15.78
N HIS A 140 -2.38 11.37 -15.34
CA HIS A 140 -1.56 10.16 -15.24
C HIS A 140 -2.14 9.17 -14.23
N PHE A 141 -2.63 9.70 -13.11
CA PHE A 141 -3.32 8.88 -12.12
C PHE A 141 -4.57 8.22 -12.70
N GLU A 142 -5.41 8.98 -13.41
CA GLU A 142 -6.67 8.46 -13.97
C GLU A 142 -6.40 7.38 -15.03
N GLU A 143 -5.37 7.51 -15.85
CA GLU A 143 -4.96 6.46 -16.81
C GLU A 143 -4.56 5.17 -16.10
N ALA A 144 -3.77 5.27 -15.03
CA ALA A 144 -3.35 4.10 -14.26
C ALA A 144 -4.53 3.43 -13.56
N LYS A 145 -5.45 4.21 -13.01
CA LYS A 145 -6.68 3.72 -12.39
C LYS A 145 -7.55 2.96 -13.39
N GLU A 146 -7.74 3.52 -14.58
CA GLU A 146 -8.54 2.90 -15.64
C GLU A 146 -7.95 1.55 -16.07
N ALA A 147 -6.63 1.47 -16.26
CA ALA A 147 -5.94 0.22 -16.60
C ALA A 147 -6.12 -0.83 -15.51
N TYR A 148 -6.00 -0.44 -14.25
CA TYR A 148 -6.22 -1.33 -13.11
C TYR A 148 -7.66 -1.84 -13.06
N GLU A 149 -8.65 -0.95 -13.16
CA GLU A 149 -10.07 -1.32 -13.09
C GLU A 149 -10.47 -2.27 -14.22
N LYS A 150 -9.91 -2.07 -15.41
CA LYS A 150 -10.14 -2.97 -16.56
C LYS A 150 -9.61 -4.37 -16.24
N ARG A 151 -8.37 -4.47 -15.76
CA ARG A 151 -7.76 -5.77 -15.41
C ARG A 151 -8.50 -6.45 -14.27
N ALA A 152 -8.85 -5.70 -13.24
CA ALA A 152 -9.63 -6.24 -12.10
C ALA A 152 -10.99 -6.77 -12.57
N GLY A 153 -11.67 -6.06 -13.46
CA GLY A 153 -12.94 -6.50 -14.05
C GLY A 153 -12.81 -7.79 -14.85
N GLU A 154 -11.75 -7.94 -15.63
CA GLU A 154 -11.46 -9.17 -16.37
C GLU A 154 -11.26 -10.36 -15.44
N LEU A 155 -10.49 -10.17 -14.36
CA LEU A 155 -10.24 -11.21 -13.37
C LEU A 155 -11.48 -11.55 -12.54
N ARG A 156 -12.29 -10.55 -12.23
CA ARG A 156 -13.58 -10.77 -11.55
C ARG A 156 -14.48 -11.71 -12.36
N LYS A 157 -14.55 -11.52 -13.67
CA LYS A 157 -15.30 -12.40 -14.56
C LYS A 157 -14.70 -13.79 -14.63
N LYS A 158 -13.38 -13.88 -14.78
CA LYS A 158 -12.66 -15.14 -14.90
C LYS A 158 -12.88 -16.06 -13.68
N TYR A 159 -12.86 -15.49 -12.48
CA TYR A 159 -12.94 -16.25 -11.23
C TYR A 159 -14.32 -16.25 -10.57
N ALA A 160 -15.33 -15.62 -11.18
CA ALA A 160 -16.64 -15.43 -10.56
C ALA A 160 -17.24 -16.72 -10.00
N LYS A 161 -17.20 -17.82 -10.76
CA LYS A 161 -17.81 -19.09 -10.34
C LYS A 161 -17.07 -19.74 -9.18
N VAL A 162 -15.75 -19.68 -9.17
CA VAL A 162 -14.94 -20.34 -8.13
C VAL A 162 -14.85 -19.52 -6.85
N LEU A 163 -15.15 -18.23 -6.92
CA LEU A 163 -15.15 -17.35 -5.75
C LEU A 163 -16.53 -17.21 -5.11
N ASP A 164 -17.59 -17.47 -5.85
CA ASP A 164 -18.96 -17.29 -5.37
C ASP A 164 -19.25 -18.14 -4.12
N GLY A 165 -19.72 -17.45 -3.07
CA GLY A 165 -20.11 -18.09 -1.81
C GLY A 165 -18.95 -18.63 -0.97
N ARG A 166 -17.69 -18.50 -1.40
CA ARG A 166 -16.53 -18.94 -0.63
C ARG A 166 -16.06 -17.89 0.35
N ARG A 167 -15.81 -18.32 1.56
CA ARG A 167 -15.26 -17.47 2.63
C ARG A 167 -13.75 -17.59 2.65
N PHE A 168 -13.06 -16.47 2.52
CA PHE A 168 -11.61 -16.39 2.57
C PHE A 168 -11.16 -15.85 3.92
N GLY A 169 -10.03 -16.35 4.41
CA GLY A 169 -9.28 -15.75 5.51
C GLY A 169 -7.87 -15.46 5.05
N HIS A 170 -7.19 -14.52 5.72
CA HIS A 170 -5.83 -14.14 5.34
C HIS A 170 -4.87 -14.07 6.53
N VAL A 171 -3.67 -14.63 6.36
CA VAL A 171 -2.56 -14.50 7.29
C VAL A 171 -1.56 -13.49 6.75
N GLY A 172 -1.37 -12.39 7.47
CA GLY A 172 -0.44 -11.34 7.12
C GLY A 172 0.95 -11.52 7.74
N ALA A 173 1.88 -10.67 7.31
CA ALA A 173 3.29 -10.76 7.68
C ALA A 173 3.72 -9.81 8.81
N TYR A 174 2.80 -9.01 9.35
CA TYR A 174 3.12 -7.98 10.36
C TYR A 174 2.88 -8.46 11.79
N SER A 175 3.56 -9.55 12.17
CA SER A 175 3.65 -9.98 13.56
C SER A 175 5.09 -10.36 13.87
N GLU A 176 5.45 -10.41 15.15
CA GLU A 176 6.77 -10.88 15.55
C GLU A 176 6.82 -12.39 15.44
N ALA A 177 7.74 -12.90 14.62
CA ALA A 177 7.94 -14.34 14.44
C ALA A 177 8.31 -15.01 15.77
N GLY A 178 7.63 -16.12 16.07
CA GLY A 178 7.94 -16.95 17.24
C GLY A 178 7.53 -16.36 18.58
N LYS A 179 6.74 -15.28 18.60
CA LYS A 179 6.24 -14.66 19.85
C LYS A 179 4.85 -15.15 20.27
N GLY A 180 4.37 -16.24 19.70
CA GLY A 180 3.11 -16.88 20.10
C GLY A 180 1.87 -16.22 19.50
N SER A 181 2.00 -15.33 18.54
CA SER A 181 0.88 -14.67 17.86
C SER A 181 1.05 -14.71 16.34
N PHE A 182 -0.03 -14.39 15.63
CA PHE A 182 -0.02 -14.26 14.17
C PHE A 182 -0.87 -13.06 13.77
N GLN A 183 -0.69 -12.55 12.55
CA GLN A 183 -1.54 -11.49 12.03
C GLN A 183 -2.71 -12.07 11.24
N ARG A 184 -3.92 -11.80 11.71
CA ARG A 184 -5.17 -12.07 10.99
C ARG A 184 -5.61 -10.79 10.30
N GLU A 185 -5.60 -10.77 8.98
CA GLU A 185 -6.11 -9.63 8.22
C GLU A 185 -7.53 -9.92 7.75
N PHE A 186 -8.39 -8.92 7.88
CA PHE A 186 -9.78 -8.97 7.46
C PHE A 186 -10.00 -8.16 6.19
N SER A 187 -11.24 -7.90 5.81
CA SER A 187 -11.57 -7.03 4.68
C SER A 187 -10.87 -5.67 4.81
N ARG A 188 -10.46 -5.09 3.69
CA ARG A 188 -9.87 -3.76 3.57
C ARG A 188 -8.46 -3.61 4.16
N SER A 189 -7.80 -4.72 4.48
CA SER A 189 -6.42 -4.73 4.97
C SER A 189 -5.41 -4.78 3.82
N TRP A 190 -4.12 -4.67 4.13
CA TRP A 190 -3.04 -4.71 3.13
C TRP A 190 -3.08 -6.00 2.30
N GLY A 191 -3.16 -7.14 2.97
CA GLY A 191 -3.13 -8.45 2.31
C GLY A 191 -4.41 -8.81 1.55
N THR A 192 -5.48 -8.05 1.71
CA THR A 192 -6.83 -8.45 1.28
C THR A 192 -7.48 -7.51 0.28
N ASN A 193 -7.18 -6.21 0.35
CA ASN A 193 -7.98 -5.19 -0.35
C ASN A 193 -7.94 -5.33 -1.88
N ILE A 194 -6.82 -5.73 -2.47
CA ILE A 194 -6.73 -5.89 -3.93
C ILE A 194 -7.45 -7.16 -4.38
N ALA A 195 -7.30 -8.26 -3.63
CA ALA A 195 -8.05 -9.49 -3.92
C ALA A 195 -9.57 -9.27 -3.88
N GLU A 196 -10.04 -8.38 -3.01
CA GLU A 196 -11.46 -8.03 -2.94
C GLU A 196 -11.95 -7.36 -4.23
N ASP A 197 -11.10 -6.64 -4.93
CA ASP A 197 -11.46 -6.00 -6.21
C ASP A 197 -11.75 -7.01 -7.32
N ILE A 198 -11.27 -8.23 -7.19
CA ILE A 198 -11.55 -9.32 -8.15
C ILE A 198 -12.64 -10.28 -7.66
N GLY A 199 -13.32 -9.96 -6.56
CA GLY A 199 -14.45 -10.72 -6.06
C GLY A 199 -14.19 -11.64 -4.89
N VAL A 200 -12.99 -11.62 -4.30
CA VAL A 200 -12.71 -12.38 -3.08
C VAL A 200 -13.44 -11.76 -1.90
N THR A 201 -14.08 -12.57 -1.07
CA THR A 201 -14.75 -12.14 0.15
C THR A 201 -13.99 -12.64 1.36
N TYR A 202 -13.45 -11.72 2.16
CA TYR A 202 -12.78 -12.02 3.43
C TYR A 202 -13.78 -11.87 4.56
N TYR A 203 -13.99 -12.96 5.32
CA TYR A 203 -15.00 -12.98 6.39
C TYR A 203 -14.43 -12.51 7.73
N GLY A 204 -15.31 -12.10 8.61
CA GLY A 204 -14.98 -11.74 9.98
C GLY A 204 -14.61 -10.27 10.16
N GLU A 205 -14.45 -9.88 11.40
CA GLU A 205 -14.09 -8.52 11.81
C GLU A 205 -13.15 -8.56 13.02
N VAL A 206 -12.39 -7.50 13.20
CA VAL A 206 -11.57 -7.34 14.41
C VAL A 206 -12.44 -7.28 15.66
N LYS A 207 -11.96 -7.86 16.77
CA LYS A 207 -12.68 -7.84 18.04
C LYS A 207 -12.72 -6.43 18.65
N LYS A 208 -11.65 -5.64 18.48
CA LYS A 208 -11.55 -4.28 19.01
C LYS A 208 -10.79 -3.40 18.01
N LYS A 209 -11.44 -2.35 17.54
CA LYS A 209 -10.83 -1.35 16.65
C LYS A 209 -9.87 -0.45 17.43
N THR A 210 -8.68 -0.26 16.91
CA THR A 210 -7.60 0.54 17.51
C THR A 210 -7.12 1.69 16.63
N GLY A 211 -7.75 1.88 15.47
CA GLY A 211 -7.38 2.92 14.49
C GLY A 211 -6.43 2.41 13.41
N GLY A 212 -6.47 3.04 12.24
CA GLY A 212 -5.61 2.69 11.11
C GLY A 212 -5.73 1.23 10.72
N SER A 213 -4.61 0.54 10.55
CA SER A 213 -4.59 -0.89 10.23
C SER A 213 -5.17 -1.77 11.34
N GLY A 214 -5.22 -1.28 12.57
CA GLY A 214 -5.83 -1.97 13.71
C GLY A 214 -7.36 -2.07 13.62
N ASP A 215 -7.99 -1.40 12.68
CA ASP A 215 -9.42 -1.54 12.41
C ASP A 215 -9.73 -2.71 11.48
N VAL A 216 -8.72 -3.22 10.78
CA VAL A 216 -8.87 -4.27 9.74
C VAL A 216 -7.93 -5.45 9.92
N SER A 217 -7.15 -5.46 10.99
CA SER A 217 -6.26 -6.57 11.35
C SER A 217 -6.12 -6.70 12.86
N GLU A 218 -5.77 -7.89 13.32
CA GLU A 218 -5.49 -8.17 14.73
C GLU A 218 -4.40 -9.22 14.85
N ASN A 219 -3.82 -9.36 16.05
CA ASN A 219 -2.75 -10.31 16.32
C ASN A 219 -3.18 -11.29 17.42
N PRO A 220 -4.02 -12.28 17.10
CA PRO A 220 -4.42 -13.28 18.07
C PRO A 220 -3.28 -14.23 18.44
N SER A 221 -3.43 -14.94 19.57
CA SER A 221 -2.55 -16.03 19.93
C SER A 221 -2.57 -17.11 18.86
N ILE A 222 -1.42 -17.76 18.62
CA ILE A 222 -1.33 -18.86 17.66
C ILE A 222 -2.30 -20.00 17.99
N GLU A 223 -2.65 -20.17 19.26
CA GLU A 223 -3.62 -21.18 19.72
C GLU A 223 -5.03 -20.89 19.23
N GLN A 224 -5.30 -19.66 18.81
CA GLN A 224 -6.60 -19.22 18.27
C GLN A 224 -6.74 -19.44 16.77
N LEU A 225 -5.77 -20.08 16.12
CA LEU A 225 -5.85 -20.37 14.67
C LEU A 225 -7.17 -21.08 14.28
N PRO A 226 -7.62 -22.11 15.01
CA PRO A 226 -8.89 -22.78 14.67
C PRO A 226 -10.09 -21.86 14.78
N GLU A 227 -10.14 -21.03 15.82
CA GLU A 227 -11.23 -20.05 16.02
C GLU A 227 -11.21 -18.97 14.92
N SER A 228 -10.02 -18.46 14.60
CA SER A 228 -9.86 -17.36 13.65
C SER A 228 -10.08 -17.78 12.20
N LEU A 229 -9.57 -18.95 11.78
CA LEU A 229 -9.52 -19.38 10.37
C LEU A 229 -10.28 -20.68 10.10
N GLY A 230 -10.88 -21.29 11.12
CA GLY A 230 -11.58 -22.57 10.95
C GLY A 230 -12.78 -22.53 10.03
N ASP A 231 -13.43 -21.38 9.88
CA ASP A 231 -14.59 -21.19 9.01
C ASP A 231 -14.23 -20.76 7.59
N ALA A 232 -12.94 -20.57 7.30
CA ALA A 232 -12.49 -20.23 5.95
C ALA A 232 -12.57 -21.45 5.03
N ASP A 233 -13.12 -21.26 3.84
CA ASP A 233 -13.07 -22.25 2.76
C ASP A 233 -11.71 -22.23 2.07
N VAL A 234 -11.10 -21.06 1.96
CA VAL A 234 -9.77 -20.82 1.39
C VAL A 234 -9.01 -19.89 2.33
N VAL A 235 -7.73 -20.19 2.56
CA VAL A 235 -6.84 -19.29 3.32
C VAL A 235 -5.74 -18.79 2.40
N THR A 236 -5.65 -17.47 2.28
CA THR A 236 -4.52 -16.82 1.61
C THR A 236 -3.49 -16.38 2.64
N TYR A 237 -2.24 -16.25 2.24
CA TYR A 237 -1.19 -15.74 3.10
C TYR A 237 -0.16 -14.96 2.30
N THR A 238 0.40 -13.93 2.93
CA THR A 238 1.39 -13.06 2.29
C THR A 238 2.73 -13.77 2.15
N VAL A 239 3.30 -13.70 0.94
CA VAL A 239 4.68 -14.14 0.68
C VAL A 239 5.50 -12.97 0.16
N GLN A 240 6.83 -13.10 0.25
CA GLN A 240 7.78 -12.12 -0.26
C GLN A 240 7.81 -12.13 -1.79
N PRO A 241 8.43 -11.13 -2.44
CA PRO A 241 8.54 -11.11 -3.90
C PRO A 241 9.19 -12.36 -4.51
N ASP A 242 10.07 -13.04 -3.77
CA ASP A 242 10.68 -14.30 -4.20
C ASP A 242 9.73 -15.51 -4.08
N GLY A 243 8.56 -15.32 -3.50
CA GLY A 243 7.57 -16.37 -3.29
C GLY A 243 7.70 -17.13 -1.97
N GLU A 244 8.72 -16.84 -1.18
CA GLU A 244 8.90 -17.48 0.13
C GLU A 244 8.18 -16.71 1.22
N PRO A 245 7.57 -17.40 2.21
CA PRO A 245 6.95 -16.74 3.35
C PRO A 245 7.99 -15.97 4.18
N ALA A 246 7.59 -14.79 4.68
CA ALA A 246 8.37 -14.13 5.72
C ALA A 246 8.34 -14.97 7.01
N ALA A 247 9.29 -14.73 7.91
CA ALA A 247 9.43 -15.52 9.15
C ALA A 247 8.12 -15.59 9.97
N ALA A 248 7.38 -14.49 10.06
CA ALA A 248 6.11 -14.45 10.79
C ALA A 248 5.04 -15.35 10.18
N VAL A 249 4.99 -15.45 8.87
CA VAL A 249 4.05 -16.34 8.15
C VAL A 249 4.52 -17.78 8.24
N GLN A 250 5.82 -18.03 8.04
CA GLN A 250 6.37 -19.38 8.15
C GLN A 250 6.10 -20.00 9.53
N TYR A 251 6.18 -19.18 10.58
CA TYR A 251 5.83 -19.59 11.94
C TYR A 251 4.39 -20.14 12.03
N VAL A 252 3.44 -19.50 11.34
CA VAL A 252 2.06 -19.97 11.26
C VAL A 252 1.98 -21.29 10.47
N LEU A 253 2.62 -21.36 9.29
CA LEU A 253 2.57 -22.54 8.42
C LEU A 253 3.20 -23.77 9.09
N ASP A 254 4.16 -23.58 9.99
CA ASP A 254 4.82 -24.66 10.73
C ASP A 254 4.00 -25.13 11.94
N SER A 255 2.98 -24.39 12.35
CA SER A 255 2.15 -24.76 13.48
C SER A 255 1.33 -26.02 13.19
N PRO A 256 1.28 -26.99 14.12
CA PRO A 256 0.35 -28.13 14.00
C PRO A 256 -1.11 -27.70 13.82
N LEU A 257 -1.50 -26.59 14.42
CA LEU A 257 -2.88 -26.06 14.32
C LEU A 257 -3.21 -25.58 12.91
N TRP A 258 -2.23 -25.05 12.19
CA TRP A 258 -2.40 -24.68 10.77
C TRP A 258 -2.75 -25.92 9.93
N LYS A 259 -2.04 -27.02 10.14
CA LYS A 259 -2.24 -28.26 9.38
C LYS A 259 -3.61 -28.89 9.61
N GLU A 260 -4.26 -28.54 10.73
CA GLU A 260 -5.59 -29.03 11.07
C GLU A 260 -6.73 -28.19 10.52
N LEU A 261 -6.44 -26.99 9.97
CA LEU A 261 -7.47 -26.13 9.38
C LEU A 261 -8.14 -26.84 8.19
N PRO A 262 -9.48 -26.74 8.06
CA PRO A 262 -10.20 -27.35 6.94
C PRO A 262 -9.66 -26.93 5.57
N ALA A 263 -9.38 -25.62 5.37
CA ALA A 263 -8.82 -25.13 4.12
C ALA A 263 -7.46 -25.77 3.80
N VAL A 264 -6.62 -25.99 4.82
CA VAL A 264 -5.30 -26.62 4.64
C VAL A 264 -5.46 -28.09 4.27
N ARG A 265 -6.34 -28.80 4.96
CA ARG A 265 -6.63 -30.22 4.66
C ARG A 265 -7.18 -30.40 3.25
N ASP A 266 -7.99 -29.45 2.78
CA ASP A 266 -8.57 -29.47 1.44
C ASP A 266 -7.60 -29.01 0.35
N GLY A 267 -6.39 -28.58 0.71
CA GLY A 267 -5.42 -28.04 -0.22
C GLY A 267 -5.80 -26.70 -0.80
N LEU A 268 -6.63 -25.91 -0.08
CA LEU A 268 -7.12 -24.61 -0.50
C LEU A 268 -6.41 -23.49 0.24
N THR A 269 -5.09 -23.44 0.10
CA THR A 269 -4.26 -22.35 0.58
C THR A 269 -3.57 -21.69 -0.60
N VAL A 270 -3.46 -20.35 -0.55
CA VAL A 270 -2.98 -19.58 -1.70
C VAL A 270 -1.96 -18.53 -1.23
N PRO A 271 -0.70 -18.62 -1.69
CA PRO A 271 0.29 -17.59 -1.42
C PRO A 271 0.04 -16.37 -2.29
N LEU A 272 0.07 -15.18 -1.68
CA LEU A 272 -0.14 -13.91 -2.39
C LEU A 272 1.11 -13.04 -2.34
N ARG A 273 1.62 -12.66 -3.53
CA ARG A 273 2.73 -11.72 -3.69
C ARG A 273 2.23 -10.29 -3.85
N TYR A 274 3.07 -9.34 -3.50
CA TYR A 274 2.84 -7.91 -3.76
C TYR A 274 1.57 -7.37 -3.11
N THR A 275 1.27 -7.85 -1.90
CA THR A 275 0.06 -7.45 -1.18
C THR A 275 0.11 -6.02 -0.63
N GLU A 276 1.30 -5.40 -0.58
CA GLU A 276 1.49 -4.06 -0.02
C GLU A 276 1.46 -2.94 -1.06
N ALA A 277 0.94 -3.21 -2.24
CA ALA A 277 0.81 -2.18 -3.27
C ALA A 277 -0.06 -1.01 -2.76
N ALA A 278 0.41 0.20 -2.99
CA ALA A 278 -0.23 1.43 -2.52
C ALA A 278 -0.46 2.42 -3.67
N THR A 279 -0.42 1.95 -4.90
CA THR A 279 -0.68 2.72 -6.13
C THR A 279 -1.32 1.80 -7.16
N TYR A 280 -2.02 2.36 -8.12
CA TYR A 280 -2.62 1.57 -9.20
C TYR A 280 -1.60 0.86 -10.09
N PRO A 281 -0.49 1.49 -10.51
CA PRO A 281 0.54 0.77 -11.28
C PRO A 281 1.15 -0.41 -10.52
N SER A 282 1.45 -0.24 -9.24
CA SER A 282 1.95 -1.33 -8.39
C SER A 282 0.89 -2.41 -8.19
N ALA A 283 -0.37 -2.02 -8.03
CA ALA A 283 -1.48 -2.95 -7.83
C ALA A 283 -1.78 -3.81 -9.06
N LEU A 284 -1.44 -3.35 -10.28
CA LEU A 284 -1.49 -4.19 -11.48
C LEU A 284 -0.61 -5.42 -11.32
N ARG A 285 0.56 -5.27 -10.71
CA ARG A 285 1.47 -6.37 -10.44
C ARG A 285 0.86 -7.37 -9.45
N THR A 286 0.15 -6.85 -8.46
CA THR A 286 -0.60 -7.68 -7.52
C THR A 286 -1.72 -8.46 -8.22
N LEU A 287 -2.45 -7.83 -9.15
CA LEU A 287 -3.49 -8.51 -9.92
C LEU A 287 -2.91 -9.66 -10.76
N ASP A 288 -1.76 -9.46 -11.40
CA ASP A 288 -1.11 -10.51 -12.18
C ASP A 288 -0.66 -11.68 -11.29
N ALA A 289 -0.15 -11.39 -10.09
CA ALA A 289 0.22 -12.39 -9.12
C ALA A 289 -1.01 -13.16 -8.61
N LEU A 290 -2.13 -12.46 -8.37
CA LEU A 290 -3.40 -13.07 -7.98
C LEU A 290 -3.92 -14.02 -9.07
N ASP A 291 -3.85 -13.63 -10.34
CA ASP A 291 -4.27 -14.48 -11.45
C ASP A 291 -3.49 -15.81 -11.44
N LYS A 292 -2.18 -15.73 -11.29
CA LYS A 292 -1.34 -16.95 -11.22
C LYS A 292 -1.66 -17.79 -9.98
N ALA A 293 -1.83 -17.15 -8.83
CA ALA A 293 -2.05 -17.86 -7.57
C ALA A 293 -3.42 -18.53 -7.51
N LEU A 294 -4.45 -17.98 -8.15
CA LEU A 294 -5.80 -18.51 -8.13
C LEU A 294 -6.09 -19.51 -9.26
N GLN A 295 -5.21 -19.64 -10.27
CA GLN A 295 -5.37 -20.59 -11.37
C GLN A 295 -5.72 -22.01 -10.90
N PRO A 296 -5.05 -22.58 -9.87
CA PRO A 296 -5.37 -23.94 -9.41
C PRO A 296 -6.82 -24.12 -8.96
N LEU A 297 -7.51 -23.04 -8.53
CA LEU A 297 -8.91 -23.13 -8.12
C LEU A 297 -9.85 -23.37 -9.30
N LEU A 298 -9.45 -22.97 -10.52
CA LEU A 298 -10.25 -23.20 -11.73
C LEU A 298 -10.33 -24.66 -12.13
N ASP A 299 -9.35 -25.46 -11.72
CA ASP A 299 -9.20 -26.87 -12.08
C ASP A 299 -9.89 -27.81 -11.08
N ARG A 300 -10.64 -27.27 -10.14
CA ARG A 300 -11.33 -28.02 -9.09
C ARG A 300 -12.82 -28.02 -9.21
#